data_0df1064cd01d9f10c0a7826fa2d890cf
#
_entry.id   0df1064cd01d9f10c0a7826fa2d890cf
#
_cell.length_a   1.000
_cell.length_b   1.000
_cell.length_c   1.000
_cell.angle_alpha   90.00
_cell.angle_beta   90.00
_cell.angle_gamma   90.00
#
_symmetry.space_group_name_H-M   'P 1'
#
loop_
_entity.id
_entity.type
_entity.pdbx_description
1 polymer ?
#
loop_
_entity_poly.entity_id
_entity_poly.type
_entity_poly.pdbx_seq_one_letter_code
_entity_poly.pdbx_strand_id
1 'polypeptide(L)'
;MKKIICILLFLVAAVLAEEGVKHPWYVDFDGNKVFSTFQLEEQLDIPDEFGQLDTTKQDFMMRLSAEGIRALYYSRGYYSLDLKMDIRRQYYSLDSMERGYMFSIVEGERYRFSGVSIVAPENKDVEINESSLKTEQDRYFSQDDIAEDVQTIQSAYRKAGYLHVYVSPAEKIDTLNKKILVEINVLPGAKVMMGNMVSSSKRVTDRQNGSVEETGLSDTAWLSSLWKIPQGETIDGNQYNSFKNKLFSTQLFTQIKLNDSLRTDGLSDVHLDVTERVPGEARYGFFFEEIYGFGAQAYAKHKNFFGRFNEFSTSFQIAQHKQEISAGYANPLLFGTAFTFIPTAIRFEDRLSFNHEKINPPAYPDSIEERYEVINRGDLTFGITSHIRFRGTVDTRYVNKNDDELLKVKGEVALTFDYTDDYFNPTKGIRIAPTTGVGTNLTASLDNPTMIGNPYTYTEGTVNLYFPLLWTFYGALSGSAGKFFNSALEDDARVFYQGGSRSVRGYRFRSIYASYESLDDEGETIINTGLTPIYLRFNQELRWTLPWKSAKRWQIVQFFDWAKVMDEEDDVYAMESDASLGLGIRYHWQFLTFRLDYAFNKNFSDHDWTEKFGWGRFAFDLSQTF
;
A
#
# COMPACT_ATOMS: atom_id res chain seq x y z
N MET A 1 -18.98 -29.95 2.45
CA MET A 1 -17.52 -29.92 2.56
C MET A 1 -16.79 -30.81 1.56
N LYS A 2 -16.99 -32.15 1.53
CA LYS A 2 -16.28 -33.00 0.54
C LYS A 2 -16.41 -32.55 -0.92
N LYS A 3 -17.56 -32.02 -1.36
CA LYS A 3 -17.76 -31.52 -2.72
C LYS A 3 -17.02 -30.18 -3.00
N ILE A 4 -16.83 -29.33 -1.99
CA ILE A 4 -16.09 -28.05 -2.12
C ILE A 4 -14.59 -28.30 -2.19
N ILE A 5 -14.09 -29.25 -1.40
CA ILE A 5 -12.68 -29.68 -1.45
C ILE A 5 -12.35 -30.33 -2.80
N CYS A 6 -13.26 -31.15 -3.36
CA CYS A 6 -13.09 -31.69 -4.70
C CYS A 6 -13.11 -30.64 -5.80
N ILE A 7 -13.93 -29.58 -5.69
CA ILE A 7 -13.97 -28.48 -6.66
C ILE A 7 -12.69 -27.64 -6.56
N LEU A 8 -12.18 -27.37 -5.36
CA LEU A 8 -10.89 -26.68 -5.15
C LEU A 8 -9.71 -27.51 -5.68
N LEU A 9 -9.70 -28.82 -5.43
CA LEU A 9 -8.69 -29.73 -5.99
C LEU A 9 -8.80 -29.85 -7.52
N PHE A 10 -10.00 -29.80 -8.09
CA PHE A 10 -10.21 -29.82 -9.53
C PHE A 10 -9.80 -28.50 -10.20
N LEU A 11 -10.03 -27.33 -9.54
CA LEU A 11 -9.54 -26.03 -9.99
C LEU A 11 -8.02 -25.95 -9.93
N VAL A 12 -7.40 -26.48 -8.89
CA VAL A 12 -5.93 -26.57 -8.78
C VAL A 12 -5.36 -27.51 -9.85
N ALA A 13 -6.02 -28.63 -10.14
CA ALA A 13 -5.60 -29.55 -11.20
C ALA A 13 -5.80 -28.98 -12.61
N ALA A 14 -6.84 -28.19 -12.84
CA ALA A 14 -7.09 -27.53 -14.13
C ALA A 14 -6.10 -26.40 -14.45
N VAL A 15 -5.57 -25.71 -13.43
CA VAL A 15 -4.52 -24.70 -13.59
C VAL A 15 -3.15 -25.32 -13.91
N LEU A 16 -2.96 -26.61 -13.64
CA LEU A 16 -1.72 -27.35 -13.92
C LEU A 16 -1.68 -28.00 -15.32
N ALA A 17 -2.71 -27.83 -16.15
CA ALA A 17 -2.90 -28.61 -17.38
C ALA A 17 -2.76 -27.82 -18.70
N GLU A 18 -1.99 -26.71 -18.74
CA GLU A 18 -1.54 -26.12 -20.02
C GLU A 18 -0.06 -26.43 -20.25
N GLU A 19 0.22 -27.58 -20.84
CA GLU A 19 1.58 -27.93 -21.30
C GLU A 19 1.69 -27.76 -22.83
N GLY A 20 2.22 -26.60 -23.25
CA GLY A 20 2.98 -26.51 -24.51
C GLY A 20 4.33 -27.21 -24.34
N VAL A 21 4.96 -27.64 -25.45
CA VAL A 21 6.30 -28.24 -25.43
C VAL A 21 7.28 -27.25 -24.80
N LYS A 22 7.60 -27.43 -23.52
CA LYS A 22 8.54 -26.59 -22.78
C LYS A 22 9.94 -27.15 -22.98
N HIS A 23 10.84 -26.34 -23.51
CA HIS A 23 12.27 -26.62 -23.45
C HIS A 23 12.75 -26.24 -22.03
N PRO A 24 13.07 -27.22 -21.16
CA PRO A 24 13.50 -26.92 -19.81
C PRO A 24 14.82 -26.14 -19.85
N TRP A 25 14.88 -25.10 -19.03
CA TRP A 25 16.07 -24.27 -18.89
C TRP A 25 16.23 -23.82 -17.44
N TYR A 26 17.46 -23.53 -17.05
CA TYR A 26 17.78 -22.94 -15.74
C TYR A 26 18.89 -21.91 -15.88
N VAL A 27 18.99 -21.03 -14.90
CA VAL A 27 20.08 -20.09 -14.73
C VAL A 27 20.72 -20.34 -13.38
N ASP A 28 22.05 -20.26 -13.35
CA ASP A 28 22.82 -20.38 -12.13
C ASP A 28 23.93 -19.33 -12.09
N PHE A 29 24.29 -18.88 -10.90
CA PHE A 29 25.29 -17.84 -10.67
C PHE A 29 26.35 -18.37 -9.70
N ASP A 30 27.60 -18.17 -10.04
CA ASP A 30 28.76 -18.52 -9.23
C ASP A 30 29.64 -17.31 -9.01
N GLY A 31 30.10 -17.11 -7.76
CA GLY A 31 30.99 -16.02 -7.37
C GLY A 31 30.31 -14.70 -6.98
N ASN A 32 28.98 -14.61 -7.02
CA ASN A 32 28.22 -13.45 -6.57
C ASN A 32 28.19 -13.36 -5.03
N LYS A 33 28.83 -12.33 -4.47
CA LYS A 33 28.89 -12.06 -3.01
C LYS A 33 28.09 -10.83 -2.63
N VAL A 34 28.04 -9.83 -3.50
CA VAL A 34 27.40 -8.52 -3.26
C VAL A 34 25.92 -8.56 -3.51
N PHE A 35 25.51 -9.24 -4.59
CA PHE A 35 24.10 -9.40 -4.94
C PHE A 35 23.66 -10.84 -4.76
N SER A 36 22.46 -11.02 -4.21
CA SER A 36 21.83 -12.34 -4.13
C SER A 36 21.47 -12.87 -5.53
N THR A 37 21.40 -14.20 -5.68
CA THR A 37 20.94 -14.84 -6.89
C THR A 37 19.58 -14.27 -7.35
N PHE A 38 18.67 -14.02 -6.43
CA PHE A 38 17.37 -13.42 -6.71
C PHE A 38 17.49 -12.03 -7.36
N GLN A 39 18.37 -11.15 -6.84
CA GLN A 39 18.60 -9.81 -7.42
C GLN A 39 19.21 -9.88 -8.82
N LEU A 40 20.08 -10.86 -9.07
CA LEU A 40 20.64 -11.09 -10.39
C LEU A 40 19.61 -11.66 -11.37
N GLU A 41 18.75 -12.56 -10.91
CA GLU A 41 17.63 -13.07 -11.71
C GLU A 41 16.64 -11.98 -12.11
N GLU A 42 16.37 -10.99 -11.25
CA GLU A 42 15.52 -9.84 -11.58
C GLU A 42 16.08 -8.97 -12.71
N GLN A 43 17.41 -8.98 -12.92
CA GLN A 43 18.05 -8.27 -14.03
C GLN A 43 17.96 -9.01 -15.37
N LEU A 44 17.52 -10.28 -15.33
CA LEU A 44 17.30 -11.03 -16.54
C LEU A 44 15.94 -10.64 -17.12
N ASP A 45 15.94 -9.88 -18.21
CA ASP A 45 14.73 -9.52 -18.95
C ASP A 45 14.21 -10.73 -19.75
N ILE A 46 13.63 -11.69 -19.04
CA ILE A 46 13.19 -12.97 -19.58
C ILE A 46 11.67 -12.99 -19.65
N PRO A 47 11.07 -13.07 -20.85
CA PRO A 47 9.62 -13.17 -21.00
C PRO A 47 9.09 -14.52 -20.49
N ASP A 48 7.84 -14.55 -20.09
CA ASP A 48 7.16 -15.78 -19.61
C ASP A 48 7.23 -16.94 -20.64
N GLU A 49 7.31 -16.60 -21.93
CA GLU A 49 7.36 -17.53 -23.05
C GLU A 49 8.79 -18.00 -23.42
N PHE A 50 9.80 -17.61 -22.64
CA PHE A 50 11.20 -17.90 -22.95
C PHE A 50 11.48 -19.38 -23.24
N GLY A 51 10.87 -20.29 -22.46
CA GLY A 51 10.97 -21.73 -22.67
C GLY A 51 10.37 -22.24 -23.99
N GLN A 52 9.57 -21.43 -24.69
CA GLN A 52 8.97 -21.76 -26.00
C GLN A 52 9.79 -21.22 -27.17
N LEU A 53 10.77 -20.36 -26.91
CA LEU A 53 11.63 -19.79 -27.94
C LEU A 53 12.64 -20.84 -28.45
N ASP A 54 13.05 -20.68 -29.71
CA ASP A 54 14.17 -21.47 -30.22
C ASP A 54 15.47 -21.16 -29.47
N THR A 55 16.37 -22.13 -29.43
CA THR A 55 17.60 -22.06 -28.62
C THR A 55 18.53 -20.90 -29.02
N THR A 56 18.50 -20.44 -30.26
CA THR A 56 19.31 -19.30 -30.73
C THR A 56 18.80 -18.00 -30.15
N LYS A 57 17.47 -17.82 -30.09
CA LYS A 57 16.84 -16.67 -29.49
C LYS A 57 17.01 -16.68 -27.96
N GLN A 58 16.91 -17.84 -27.34
CA GLN A 58 17.18 -17.99 -25.90
C GLN A 58 18.63 -17.55 -25.58
N ASP A 59 19.62 -18.00 -26.32
CA ASP A 59 21.02 -17.63 -26.12
C ASP A 59 21.27 -16.14 -26.33
N PHE A 60 20.64 -15.57 -27.36
CA PHE A 60 20.74 -14.12 -27.64
C PHE A 60 20.16 -13.30 -26.51
N MET A 61 18.93 -13.63 -26.04
CA MET A 61 18.28 -12.92 -24.95
C MET A 61 19.08 -13.05 -23.65
N MET A 62 19.61 -14.23 -23.36
CA MET A 62 20.40 -14.44 -22.15
C MET A 62 21.73 -13.66 -22.18
N ARG A 63 22.37 -13.53 -23.36
CA ARG A 63 23.54 -12.66 -23.50
C ARG A 63 23.21 -11.19 -23.33
N LEU A 64 22.05 -10.75 -23.84
CA LEU A 64 21.58 -9.38 -23.63
C LEU A 64 21.31 -9.09 -22.15
N SER A 65 20.72 -10.05 -21.45
CA SER A 65 20.47 -9.97 -20.01
C SER A 65 21.75 -9.88 -19.16
N ALA A 66 22.87 -10.43 -19.65
CA ALA A 66 24.17 -10.29 -18.99
C ALA A 66 24.61 -8.81 -18.88
N GLU A 67 24.22 -7.95 -19.82
CA GLU A 67 24.50 -6.52 -19.75
C GLU A 67 23.70 -5.84 -18.61
N GLY A 68 22.49 -6.29 -18.32
CA GLY A 68 21.72 -5.84 -17.15
C GLY A 68 22.44 -6.16 -15.83
N ILE A 69 22.99 -7.37 -15.72
CA ILE A 69 23.80 -7.77 -14.55
C ILE A 69 25.05 -6.88 -14.44
N ARG A 70 25.75 -6.66 -15.56
CA ARG A 70 26.93 -5.78 -15.59
C ARG A 70 26.60 -4.35 -15.15
N ALA A 71 25.49 -3.79 -15.65
CA ALA A 71 25.01 -2.47 -15.28
C ALA A 71 24.70 -2.38 -13.78
N LEU A 72 24.10 -3.42 -13.20
CA LEU A 72 23.83 -3.50 -11.75
C LEU A 72 25.13 -3.43 -10.93
N TYR A 73 26.15 -4.18 -11.30
CA TYR A 73 27.44 -4.12 -10.61
C TYR A 73 28.14 -2.77 -10.79
N TYR A 74 28.11 -2.20 -12.00
CA TYR A 74 28.70 -0.89 -12.28
C TYR A 74 28.01 0.22 -11.50
N SER A 75 26.68 0.16 -11.34
CA SER A 75 25.94 1.14 -10.53
C SER A 75 26.39 1.20 -9.08
N ARG A 76 27.03 0.14 -8.58
CA ARG A 76 27.60 0.03 -7.23
C ARG A 76 29.11 0.21 -7.19
N GLY A 77 29.75 0.51 -8.31
CA GLY A 77 31.19 0.80 -8.39
C GLY A 77 32.10 -0.41 -8.61
N TYR A 78 31.60 -1.51 -9.11
CA TYR A 78 32.40 -2.70 -9.43
C TYR A 78 32.83 -2.71 -10.89
N TYR A 79 33.65 -1.74 -11.29
CA TYR A 79 34.09 -1.55 -12.68
C TYR A 79 35.13 -2.58 -13.14
N SER A 80 35.75 -3.32 -12.21
CA SER A 80 36.68 -4.43 -12.52
C SER A 80 35.98 -5.79 -12.61
N LEU A 81 34.64 -5.78 -12.81
CA LEU A 81 33.83 -6.99 -12.96
C LEU A 81 34.28 -7.82 -14.16
N ASP A 82 34.59 -9.11 -13.95
CA ASP A 82 34.68 -10.12 -15.02
C ASP A 82 33.43 -11.02 -14.93
N LEU A 83 32.56 -10.86 -15.93
CA LEU A 83 31.30 -11.60 -16.06
C LEU A 83 31.34 -12.46 -17.31
N LYS A 84 31.30 -13.78 -17.11
CA LYS A 84 31.28 -14.76 -18.19
C LYS A 84 29.99 -15.58 -18.13
N MET A 85 29.43 -15.87 -19.28
CA MET A 85 28.28 -16.74 -19.41
C MET A 85 28.65 -17.96 -20.24
N ASP A 86 28.51 -19.12 -19.62
CA ASP A 86 28.70 -20.43 -20.25
C ASP A 86 27.36 -21.14 -20.43
N ILE A 87 27.21 -21.85 -21.53
CA ILE A 87 26.00 -22.62 -21.84
C ILE A 87 26.29 -24.09 -21.62
N ARG A 88 25.60 -24.68 -20.66
CA ARG A 88 25.64 -26.11 -20.35
C ARG A 88 24.45 -26.81 -21.00
N ARG A 89 24.67 -28.00 -21.56
CA ARG A 89 23.60 -28.85 -22.10
C ARG A 89 23.57 -30.12 -21.27
N GLN A 90 22.42 -30.39 -20.64
CA GLN A 90 22.21 -31.63 -19.89
C GLN A 90 21.11 -32.43 -20.57
N TYR A 91 21.42 -33.67 -20.92
CA TYR A 91 20.48 -34.60 -21.56
C TYR A 91 19.88 -35.48 -20.47
N TYR A 92 18.55 -35.47 -20.30
CA TYR A 92 17.83 -36.34 -19.38
C TYR A 92 17.28 -37.59 -20.05
N SER A 93 17.00 -37.51 -21.37
CA SER A 93 16.57 -38.60 -22.21
C SER A 93 16.97 -38.34 -23.66
N LEU A 94 16.72 -39.32 -24.56
CA LEU A 94 17.02 -39.19 -26.01
C LEU A 94 16.27 -38.00 -26.65
N ASP A 95 15.13 -37.58 -26.06
CA ASP A 95 14.25 -36.54 -26.61
C ASP A 95 14.12 -35.28 -25.70
N SER A 96 14.80 -35.22 -24.54
CA SER A 96 14.72 -34.06 -23.65
C SER A 96 16.12 -33.54 -23.28
N MET A 97 16.34 -32.26 -23.55
CA MET A 97 17.57 -31.54 -23.26
C MET A 97 17.22 -30.31 -22.41
N GLU A 98 17.86 -30.21 -21.25
CA GLU A 98 17.83 -29.00 -20.44
C GLU A 98 18.99 -28.10 -20.78
N ARG A 99 18.73 -26.78 -20.91
CA ARG A 99 19.71 -25.79 -21.22
C ARG A 99 20.04 -24.93 -20.01
N GLY A 100 21.24 -25.07 -19.49
CA GLY A 100 21.74 -24.29 -18.36
C GLY A 100 22.52 -23.08 -18.83
N TYR A 101 22.25 -21.91 -18.23
CA TYR A 101 23.01 -20.69 -18.39
C TYR A 101 23.75 -20.40 -17.10
N MET A 102 25.09 -20.57 -17.14
CA MET A 102 25.95 -20.39 -15.96
C MET A 102 26.65 -19.05 -16.04
N PHE A 103 26.40 -18.18 -15.09
CA PHE A 103 27.10 -16.90 -14.97
C PHE A 103 28.23 -17.04 -13.92
N SER A 104 29.47 -16.96 -14.40
CA SER A 104 30.66 -16.91 -13.53
C SER A 104 31.03 -15.46 -13.30
N ILE A 105 31.06 -15.03 -12.04
CA ILE A 105 31.19 -13.65 -11.62
C ILE A 105 32.46 -13.48 -10.78
N VAL A 106 33.36 -12.63 -11.24
CA VAL A 106 34.49 -12.14 -10.43
C VAL A 106 34.26 -10.64 -10.21
N GLU A 107 33.77 -10.27 -9.04
CA GLU A 107 33.26 -8.92 -8.76
C GLU A 107 34.34 -7.85 -8.82
N GLY A 108 35.57 -8.18 -8.44
CA GLY A 108 36.67 -7.23 -8.33
C GLY A 108 36.54 -6.33 -7.07
N GLU A 109 37.34 -5.26 -7.04
CA GLU A 109 37.30 -4.29 -5.96
C GLU A 109 36.29 -3.17 -6.25
N ARG A 110 35.62 -2.73 -5.18
CA ARG A 110 34.66 -1.63 -5.26
C ARG A 110 35.38 -0.28 -5.30
N TYR A 111 35.07 0.54 -6.29
CA TYR A 111 35.65 1.87 -6.48
C TYR A 111 35.06 2.89 -5.50
N ARG A 112 35.81 3.98 -5.27
CA ARG A 112 35.42 5.08 -4.39
C ARG A 112 35.36 6.39 -5.16
N PHE A 113 34.57 7.35 -4.68
CA PHE A 113 34.61 8.70 -5.20
C PHE A 113 35.99 9.36 -4.90
N SER A 114 36.54 10.07 -5.86
CA SER A 114 37.65 10.99 -5.63
C SER A 114 37.16 12.42 -5.33
N GLY A 115 35.89 12.69 -5.52
CA GLY A 115 35.22 13.95 -5.29
C GLY A 115 34.22 14.30 -6.40
N VAL A 116 33.56 15.44 -6.25
CA VAL A 116 32.67 16.03 -7.23
C VAL A 116 33.21 17.36 -7.72
N SER A 117 33.02 17.66 -9.00
CA SER A 117 33.33 18.96 -9.61
C SER A 117 32.08 19.47 -10.34
N ILE A 118 31.57 20.65 -9.96
CA ILE A 118 30.43 21.26 -10.62
C ILE A 118 30.94 22.26 -11.63
N VAL A 119 30.64 22.02 -12.92
CA VAL A 119 30.95 22.93 -14.01
C VAL A 119 29.67 23.68 -14.39
N ALA A 120 29.54 24.90 -13.90
CA ALA A 120 28.39 25.76 -14.12
C ALA A 120 28.85 27.19 -14.51
N PRO A 121 28.06 27.94 -15.31
CA PRO A 121 28.32 29.35 -15.50
C PRO A 121 28.16 30.11 -14.17
N GLU A 122 28.87 31.23 -14.02
CA GLU A 122 28.74 32.08 -12.84
C GLU A 122 27.31 32.65 -12.73
N ASN A 123 26.45 31.97 -12.01
CA ASN A 123 25.08 32.39 -11.67
C ASN A 123 25.02 32.79 -10.21
N LYS A 124 25.03 34.07 -9.94
CA LYS A 124 24.94 34.62 -8.56
C LYS A 124 23.60 34.41 -7.88
N ASP A 125 22.58 33.97 -8.64
CA ASP A 125 21.20 33.79 -8.16
C ASP A 125 20.92 32.36 -7.67
N VAL A 126 21.90 31.44 -7.79
CA VAL A 126 21.72 30.05 -7.43
C VAL A 126 22.74 29.63 -6.37
N GLU A 127 22.24 29.28 -5.19
CA GLU A 127 23.07 28.75 -4.11
C GLU A 127 22.99 27.23 -4.10
N ILE A 128 24.13 26.57 -4.35
CA ILE A 128 24.27 25.13 -4.22
C ILE A 128 24.98 24.84 -2.90
N ASN A 129 24.32 24.13 -2.01
CA ASN A 129 24.96 23.68 -0.78
C ASN A 129 25.80 22.42 -1.06
N GLU A 130 27.08 22.60 -1.37
CA GLU A 130 27.98 21.49 -1.68
C GLU A 130 28.12 20.47 -0.52
N SER A 131 27.93 20.91 0.74
CA SER A 131 27.99 20.01 1.90
C SER A 131 26.79 19.04 2.00
N SER A 132 25.75 19.24 1.20
CA SER A 132 24.59 18.35 1.13
C SER A 132 24.72 17.26 0.06
N LEU A 133 25.79 17.31 -0.75
CA LEU A 133 26.02 16.34 -1.81
C LEU A 133 26.48 15.00 -1.24
N LYS A 134 26.06 13.92 -1.89
CA LYS A 134 26.37 12.54 -1.47
C LYS A 134 27.68 12.02 -2.06
N THR A 135 28.17 12.63 -3.15
CA THR A 135 29.44 12.25 -3.83
C THR A 135 30.66 12.79 -3.08
N GLU A 136 30.79 12.45 -1.79
CA GLU A 136 31.92 12.83 -0.95
C GLU A 136 33.17 12.01 -1.28
N GLN A 137 34.33 12.64 -1.09
CA GLN A 137 35.64 11.99 -1.29
C GLN A 137 35.78 10.74 -0.39
N ASP A 138 36.36 9.67 -0.97
CA ASP A 138 36.64 8.37 -0.31
C ASP A 138 35.39 7.56 0.10
N ARG A 139 34.19 8.04 -0.15
CA ARG A 139 32.96 7.26 -0.03
C ARG A 139 32.88 6.22 -1.16
N TYR A 140 32.26 5.07 -0.92
CA TYR A 140 32.05 4.06 -1.96
C TYR A 140 31.13 4.58 -3.06
N PHE A 141 31.54 4.33 -4.30
CA PHE A 141 30.76 4.75 -5.47
C PHE A 141 29.34 4.17 -5.45
N SER A 142 28.38 5.01 -5.80
CA SER A 142 26.97 4.68 -5.99
C SER A 142 26.37 5.60 -7.06
N GLN A 143 25.77 5.03 -8.08
CA GLN A 143 25.09 5.80 -9.11
C GLN A 143 23.83 6.48 -8.57
N ASP A 144 23.21 5.90 -7.54
CA ASP A 144 22.08 6.51 -6.83
C ASP A 144 22.48 7.82 -6.15
N ASP A 145 23.70 7.88 -5.53
CA ASP A 145 24.22 9.09 -4.91
C ASP A 145 24.43 10.19 -5.95
N ILE A 146 24.96 9.87 -7.12
CA ILE A 146 25.11 10.82 -8.24
C ILE A 146 23.76 11.33 -8.72
N ALA A 147 22.76 10.43 -8.85
CA ALA A 147 21.42 10.82 -9.29
C ALA A 147 20.75 11.76 -8.28
N GLU A 148 20.95 11.54 -6.97
CA GLU A 148 20.45 12.40 -5.90
C GLU A 148 21.12 13.78 -5.93
N ASP A 149 22.44 13.85 -6.16
CA ASP A 149 23.18 15.10 -6.30
C ASP A 149 22.73 15.90 -7.53
N VAL A 150 22.55 15.22 -8.67
CA VAL A 150 21.99 15.81 -9.89
C VAL A 150 20.61 16.41 -9.63
N GLN A 151 19.73 15.71 -8.92
CA GLN A 151 18.41 16.20 -8.55
C GLN A 151 18.50 17.42 -7.61
N THR A 152 19.43 17.40 -6.65
CA THR A 152 19.66 18.50 -5.72
C THR A 152 20.08 19.77 -6.46
N ILE A 153 21.07 19.67 -7.35
CA ILE A 153 21.54 20.78 -8.18
C ILE A 153 20.41 21.27 -9.11
N GLN A 154 19.74 20.35 -9.80
CA GLN A 154 18.63 20.69 -10.70
C GLN A 154 17.49 21.41 -9.96
N SER A 155 17.18 20.97 -8.73
CA SER A 155 16.17 21.60 -7.89
C SER A 155 16.54 23.03 -7.49
N ALA A 156 17.81 23.29 -7.16
CA ALA A 156 18.30 24.63 -6.83
C ALA A 156 18.13 25.59 -8.02
N TYR A 157 18.53 25.17 -9.22
CA TYR A 157 18.36 25.98 -10.43
C TYR A 157 16.88 26.20 -10.79
N ARG A 158 16.03 25.17 -10.69
CA ARG A 158 14.59 25.30 -10.95
C ARG A 158 13.91 26.23 -9.96
N LYS A 159 14.32 26.20 -8.68
CA LYS A 159 13.82 27.14 -7.67
C LYS A 159 14.13 28.58 -8.03
N ALA A 160 15.28 28.83 -8.64
CA ALA A 160 15.70 30.17 -9.11
C ALA A 160 15.03 30.60 -10.43
N GLY A 161 14.18 29.77 -11.04
CA GLY A 161 13.42 30.05 -12.27
C GLY A 161 14.01 29.51 -13.57
N TYR A 162 15.05 28.68 -13.51
CA TYR A 162 15.63 28.05 -14.69
C TYR A 162 14.91 26.71 -14.96
N LEU A 163 13.71 26.76 -15.53
CA LEU A 163 12.85 25.59 -15.71
C LEU A 163 13.50 24.52 -16.59
N HIS A 164 14.24 24.96 -17.62
CA HIS A 164 14.86 24.09 -18.62
C HIS A 164 16.32 23.76 -18.32
N VAL A 165 16.74 23.90 -17.05
CA VAL A 165 18.09 23.52 -16.65
C VAL A 165 18.36 22.08 -17.00
N TYR A 166 19.45 21.84 -17.70
CA TYR A 166 19.97 20.52 -18.00
C TYR A 166 21.21 20.26 -17.14
N VAL A 167 21.17 19.18 -16.37
CA VAL A 167 22.27 18.77 -15.47
C VAL A 167 22.67 17.36 -15.88
N SER A 168 23.93 17.17 -16.26
CA SER A 168 24.46 15.89 -16.71
C SER A 168 25.73 15.53 -15.94
N PRO A 169 25.79 14.35 -15.31
CA PRO A 169 27.02 13.84 -14.72
C PRO A 169 27.92 13.23 -15.78
N ALA A 170 29.23 13.35 -15.60
CA ALA A 170 30.26 12.66 -16.35
C ALA A 170 31.23 12.00 -15.38
N GLU A 171 31.49 10.71 -15.57
CA GLU A 171 32.37 9.93 -14.72
C GLU A 171 33.76 9.84 -15.33
N LYS A 172 34.78 10.22 -14.58
CA LYS A 172 36.20 10.04 -14.94
C LYS A 172 36.78 8.93 -14.08
N ILE A 173 36.94 7.76 -14.68
CA ILE A 173 37.35 6.54 -13.99
C ILE A 173 38.88 6.42 -13.97
N ASP A 174 39.47 6.42 -12.76
CA ASP A 174 40.86 6.09 -12.52
C ASP A 174 40.97 4.61 -12.14
N THR A 175 41.32 3.78 -13.10
CA THR A 175 41.45 2.32 -12.92
C THR A 175 42.66 1.93 -12.06
N LEU A 176 43.71 2.77 -12.01
CA LEU A 176 44.92 2.48 -11.23
C LEU A 176 44.66 2.69 -9.72
N ASN A 177 44.05 3.81 -9.37
CA ASN A 177 43.75 4.16 -7.98
C ASN A 177 42.36 3.69 -7.52
N LYS A 178 41.55 3.10 -8.43
CA LYS A 178 40.16 2.64 -8.19
C LYS A 178 39.28 3.75 -7.64
N LYS A 179 39.42 4.94 -8.24
CA LYS A 179 38.67 6.14 -7.86
C LYS A 179 37.92 6.69 -9.07
N ILE A 180 36.80 7.37 -8.78
CA ILE A 180 35.94 7.99 -9.80
C ILE A 180 35.74 9.46 -9.40
N LEU A 181 36.12 10.37 -10.31
CA LEU A 181 35.77 11.79 -10.22
C LEU A 181 34.46 11.98 -10.97
N VAL A 182 33.48 12.59 -10.31
CA VAL A 182 32.19 12.97 -10.91
C VAL A 182 32.26 14.44 -11.29
N GLU A 183 32.11 14.72 -12.58
CA GLU A 183 31.99 16.10 -13.11
C GLU A 183 30.54 16.35 -13.48
N ILE A 184 29.87 17.28 -12.78
CA ILE A 184 28.47 17.61 -13.01
C ILE A 184 28.40 18.88 -13.86
N ASN A 185 27.98 18.74 -15.11
CA ASN A 185 27.85 19.84 -16.05
C ASN A 185 26.44 20.44 -15.97
N VAL A 186 26.36 21.75 -15.78
CA VAL A 186 25.09 22.47 -15.65
C VAL A 186 24.92 23.46 -16.80
N LEU A 187 23.81 23.30 -17.54
CA LEU A 187 23.35 24.24 -18.57
C LEU A 187 22.02 24.85 -18.12
N PRO A 188 22.02 26.06 -17.55
CA PRO A 188 20.81 26.63 -16.90
C PRO A 188 19.68 26.95 -17.88
N GLY A 189 19.99 27.35 -19.10
CA GLY A 189 18.99 27.93 -20.02
C GLY A 189 18.57 29.36 -19.63
N ALA A 190 17.43 29.82 -20.13
CA ALA A 190 16.86 31.11 -19.80
C ALA A 190 15.99 31.05 -18.53
N LYS A 191 15.97 32.15 -17.77
CA LYS A 191 15.06 32.33 -16.65
C LYS A 191 13.63 32.56 -17.15
N VAL A 192 12.65 31.84 -16.60
CA VAL A 192 11.25 31.88 -17.06
C VAL A 192 10.40 32.73 -16.12
N MET A 193 9.72 33.72 -16.69
CA MET A 193 8.79 34.60 -15.97
C MET A 193 7.37 34.33 -16.43
N MET A 194 6.42 34.30 -15.49
CA MET A 194 5.02 33.93 -15.74
C MET A 194 4.28 34.92 -16.65
N GLY A 195 3.71 34.43 -17.73
CA GLY A 195 2.70 35.08 -18.55
C GLY A 195 1.28 34.68 -18.14
N ASN A 196 0.52 34.08 -19.05
CA ASN A 196 -0.82 33.60 -18.79
C ASN A 196 -0.82 32.08 -18.58
N MET A 197 -1.80 31.56 -17.83
CA MET A 197 -2.12 30.15 -17.76
C MET A 197 -3.25 29.81 -18.73
N VAL A 198 -3.01 28.88 -19.65
CA VAL A 198 -3.99 28.40 -20.63
C VAL A 198 -4.16 26.90 -20.44
N SER A 199 -5.38 26.43 -20.22
CA SER A 199 -5.67 25.01 -20.02
C SER A 199 -6.54 24.44 -21.14
N SER A 200 -6.23 23.23 -21.55
CA SER A 200 -7.07 22.42 -22.42
C SER A 200 -7.38 21.06 -21.78
N SER A 201 -8.53 20.50 -22.08
CA SER A 201 -8.92 19.17 -21.61
C SER A 201 -9.51 18.35 -22.73
N LYS A 202 -9.03 17.13 -22.88
CA LYS A 202 -9.54 16.15 -23.81
C LYS A 202 -9.72 14.79 -23.15
N ARG A 203 -10.52 13.94 -23.77
CA ARG A 203 -10.74 12.56 -23.37
C ARG A 203 -10.54 11.66 -24.60
N VAL A 204 -9.87 10.55 -24.40
CA VAL A 204 -9.73 9.50 -25.41
C VAL A 204 -10.64 8.34 -25.02
N THR A 205 -11.58 8.00 -25.91
CA THR A 205 -12.50 6.89 -25.72
C THR A 205 -12.20 5.82 -26.77
N ASP A 206 -11.84 4.62 -26.31
CA ASP A 206 -11.67 3.48 -27.20
C ASP A 206 -13.05 2.94 -27.59
N ARG A 207 -13.32 2.93 -28.89
CA ARG A 207 -14.53 2.34 -29.49
C ARG A 207 -14.12 1.16 -30.36
N GLN A 208 -15.07 0.31 -30.70
CA GLN A 208 -14.82 -0.87 -31.57
C GLN A 208 -14.11 -0.54 -32.90
N ASN A 209 -14.21 0.70 -33.38
CA ASN A 209 -13.63 1.18 -34.63
C ASN A 209 -12.39 2.08 -34.45
N GLY A 210 -11.77 2.07 -33.27
CA GLY A 210 -10.59 2.89 -32.95
C GLY A 210 -10.82 3.91 -31.85
N SER A 211 -9.75 4.60 -31.44
CA SER A 211 -9.79 5.63 -30.41
C SER A 211 -10.34 6.95 -30.96
N VAL A 212 -11.30 7.55 -30.26
CA VAL A 212 -11.91 8.84 -30.60
C VAL A 212 -11.53 9.86 -29.54
N GLU A 213 -10.99 11.01 -29.98
CA GLU A 213 -10.76 12.17 -29.10
C GLU A 213 -12.06 12.98 -29.00
N GLU A 214 -12.45 13.26 -27.76
CA GLU A 214 -13.60 14.09 -27.40
C GLU A 214 -13.15 15.22 -26.47
N THR A 215 -13.92 16.30 -26.38
CA THR A 215 -13.70 17.34 -25.38
C THR A 215 -13.78 16.74 -23.98
N GLY A 216 -12.84 17.08 -23.11
CA GLY A 216 -12.85 16.65 -21.70
C GLY A 216 -14.03 17.25 -20.92
N LEU A 217 -14.31 16.68 -19.77
CA LEU A 217 -15.37 17.16 -18.87
C LEU A 217 -14.90 18.27 -17.94
N SER A 218 -13.58 18.44 -17.76
CA SER A 218 -13.02 19.42 -16.84
C SER A 218 -13.29 20.87 -17.30
N ASP A 219 -13.74 21.69 -16.36
CA ASP A 219 -13.85 23.14 -16.53
C ASP A 219 -12.45 23.74 -16.69
N THR A 220 -12.10 24.17 -17.92
CA THR A 220 -10.77 24.66 -18.27
C THR A 220 -10.45 26.00 -17.58
N ALA A 221 -11.45 26.85 -17.36
CA ALA A 221 -11.25 28.10 -16.64
C ALA A 221 -10.92 27.85 -15.16
N TRP A 222 -11.65 26.92 -14.54
CA TRP A 222 -11.34 26.49 -13.18
C TRP A 222 -9.98 25.80 -13.11
N LEU A 223 -9.64 24.94 -14.08
CA LEU A 223 -8.35 24.26 -14.15
C LEU A 223 -7.19 25.24 -14.20
N SER A 224 -7.31 26.32 -15.02
CA SER A 224 -6.34 27.42 -15.06
C SER A 224 -6.24 28.16 -13.73
N SER A 225 -7.34 28.33 -13.02
CA SER A 225 -7.38 29.04 -11.72
C SER A 225 -6.66 28.31 -10.59
N LEU A 226 -6.33 27.02 -10.76
CA LEU A 226 -5.54 26.25 -9.80
C LEU A 226 -4.07 26.68 -9.77
N TRP A 227 -3.59 27.30 -10.83
CA TRP A 227 -2.26 27.88 -10.91
C TRP A 227 -2.22 29.21 -10.17
N LYS A 228 -1.30 29.38 -9.23
CA LYS A 228 -1.31 30.53 -8.30
C LYS A 228 -0.12 31.49 -8.47
N ILE A 229 0.76 31.25 -9.45
CA ILE A 229 1.87 32.17 -9.70
C ILE A 229 1.35 33.37 -10.48
N PRO A 230 1.49 34.60 -9.95
CA PRO A 230 1.05 35.82 -10.63
C PRO A 230 1.85 36.09 -11.91
N GLN A 231 1.24 36.83 -12.83
CA GLN A 231 1.91 37.30 -14.04
C GLN A 231 3.07 38.21 -13.69
N GLY A 232 4.22 38.06 -14.36
CA GLY A 232 5.44 38.83 -14.14
C GLY A 232 6.35 38.31 -13.03
N GLU A 233 5.91 37.31 -12.26
CA GLU A 233 6.77 36.63 -11.28
C GLU A 233 7.61 35.52 -11.90
N THR A 234 8.75 35.23 -11.28
CA THR A 234 9.59 34.09 -11.69
C THR A 234 8.91 32.78 -11.35
N ILE A 235 8.87 31.84 -12.31
CA ILE A 235 8.29 30.54 -12.09
C ILE A 235 9.27 29.65 -11.33
N ASP A 236 8.95 29.31 -10.08
CA ASP A 236 9.67 28.27 -9.34
C ASP A 236 9.38 26.90 -9.94
N GLY A 237 10.39 26.23 -10.50
CA GLY A 237 10.25 24.94 -11.14
C GLY A 237 9.85 23.82 -10.18
N ASN A 238 10.10 23.97 -8.89
CA ASN A 238 9.63 23.01 -7.89
C ASN A 238 8.10 23.16 -7.68
N GLN A 239 7.59 24.40 -7.71
CA GLN A 239 6.13 24.65 -7.71
C GLN A 239 5.48 24.11 -8.97
N TYR A 240 6.13 24.27 -10.13
CA TYR A 240 5.70 23.71 -11.41
C TYR A 240 5.54 22.17 -11.34
N ASN A 241 6.55 21.48 -10.82
CA ASN A 241 6.50 20.04 -10.62
C ASN A 241 5.47 19.62 -9.56
N SER A 242 5.40 20.36 -8.46
CA SER A 242 4.41 20.11 -7.39
C SER A 242 2.97 20.24 -7.91
N PHE A 243 2.69 21.26 -8.73
CA PHE A 243 1.39 21.42 -9.39
C PHE A 243 1.02 20.20 -10.24
N LYS A 244 1.94 19.77 -11.11
CA LYS A 244 1.75 18.57 -11.94
C LYS A 244 1.50 17.31 -11.10
N ASN A 245 2.31 17.10 -10.05
CA ASN A 245 2.18 15.95 -9.16
C ASN A 245 0.85 15.96 -8.40
N LYS A 246 0.37 17.12 -7.95
CA LYS A 246 -0.95 17.23 -7.30
C LYS A 246 -2.09 16.89 -8.25
N LEU A 247 -2.02 17.34 -9.50
CA LEU A 247 -3.00 16.93 -10.50
C LEU A 247 -2.95 15.41 -10.76
N PHE A 248 -1.75 14.81 -10.83
CA PHE A 248 -1.61 13.36 -10.98
C PHE A 248 -2.16 12.59 -9.78
N SER A 249 -1.97 13.09 -8.56
CA SER A 249 -2.46 12.42 -7.34
C SER A 249 -3.98 12.32 -7.26
N THR A 250 -4.71 13.12 -8.04
CA THR A 250 -6.17 13.00 -8.16
C THR A 250 -6.61 11.74 -8.93
N GLN A 251 -5.71 11.10 -9.69
CA GLN A 251 -5.97 9.94 -10.55
C GLN A 251 -7.02 10.17 -11.66
N LEU A 252 -7.31 11.44 -11.98
CA LEU A 252 -8.31 11.81 -13.00
C LEU A 252 -7.73 11.83 -14.41
N PHE A 253 -6.40 11.91 -14.52
CA PHE A 253 -5.73 12.08 -15.80
C PHE A 253 -4.87 10.86 -16.15
N THR A 254 -4.86 10.52 -17.44
CA THR A 254 -3.89 9.58 -18.02
C THR A 254 -2.63 10.28 -18.43
N GLN A 255 -2.75 11.56 -18.85
CA GLN A 255 -1.61 12.36 -19.28
C GLN A 255 -1.80 13.81 -18.82
N ILE A 256 -0.73 14.41 -18.34
CA ILE A 256 -0.63 15.83 -18.01
C ILE A 256 0.62 16.36 -18.70
N LYS A 257 0.42 17.24 -19.66
CA LYS A 257 1.49 18.00 -20.30
C LYS A 257 1.42 19.42 -19.78
N LEU A 258 2.57 19.92 -19.32
CA LEU A 258 2.72 21.29 -18.87
C LEU A 258 3.92 21.83 -19.62
N ASN A 259 3.69 22.78 -20.51
CA ASN A 259 4.69 23.39 -21.38
C ASN A 259 4.63 24.91 -21.20
N ASP A 260 5.73 25.57 -21.45
CA ASP A 260 5.80 27.01 -21.51
C ASP A 260 6.15 27.49 -22.91
N SER A 261 5.68 28.67 -23.26
CA SER A 261 5.97 29.32 -24.53
C SER A 261 6.36 30.77 -24.30
N LEU A 262 7.57 31.12 -24.74
CA LEU A 262 8.10 32.48 -24.60
C LEU A 262 7.35 33.45 -25.53
N ARG A 263 6.86 34.56 -24.97
CA ARG A 263 6.22 35.67 -25.66
C ARG A 263 7.24 36.70 -26.10
N THR A 264 6.84 37.62 -26.97
CA THR A 264 7.68 38.74 -27.44
C THR A 264 7.99 39.77 -26.36
N ASP A 265 7.22 39.84 -25.27
CA ASP A 265 7.42 40.71 -24.13
C ASP A 265 8.35 40.12 -23.05
N GLY A 266 8.91 38.92 -23.29
CA GLY A 266 9.82 38.23 -22.36
C GLY A 266 9.13 37.43 -21.29
N LEU A 267 7.80 37.39 -21.24
CA LEU A 267 7.02 36.49 -20.37
C LEU A 267 6.78 35.15 -21.07
N SER A 268 6.52 34.11 -20.31
CA SER A 268 6.17 32.77 -20.83
C SER A 268 4.75 32.41 -20.46
N ASP A 269 3.92 32.11 -21.46
CA ASP A 269 2.61 31.52 -21.21
C ASP A 269 2.77 30.04 -20.89
N VAL A 270 2.07 29.58 -19.87
CA VAL A 270 2.08 28.18 -19.43
C VAL A 270 0.84 27.49 -19.98
N HIS A 271 1.05 26.43 -20.75
CA HIS A 271 0.00 25.61 -21.35
C HIS A 271 -0.15 24.30 -20.58
N LEU A 272 -1.34 24.05 -20.05
CA LEU A 272 -1.72 22.81 -19.39
C LEU A 272 -2.64 22.01 -20.28
N ASP A 273 -2.14 20.93 -20.88
CA ASP A 273 -2.94 20.00 -21.67
C ASP A 273 -3.16 18.72 -20.88
N VAL A 274 -4.41 18.40 -20.56
CA VAL A 274 -4.76 17.21 -19.82
C VAL A 274 -5.56 16.22 -20.67
N THR A 275 -5.25 14.93 -20.52
CA THR A 275 -6.06 13.84 -21.07
C THR A 275 -6.76 13.12 -19.92
N GLU A 276 -8.08 13.16 -19.93
CA GLU A 276 -8.90 12.60 -18.86
C GLU A 276 -9.04 11.08 -18.99
N ARG A 277 -9.13 10.40 -17.85
CA ARG A 277 -9.57 9.02 -17.76
C ARG A 277 -11.09 8.95 -17.96
N VAL A 278 -11.61 7.77 -18.27
CA VAL A 278 -13.06 7.53 -18.22
C VAL A 278 -13.56 7.85 -16.81
N PRO A 279 -14.50 8.80 -16.66
CA PRO A 279 -14.87 9.32 -15.34
C PRO A 279 -15.76 8.37 -14.54
N GLY A 280 -16.50 7.50 -15.21
CA GLY A 280 -17.41 6.55 -14.60
C GLY A 280 -16.81 5.17 -14.43
N GLU A 281 -17.00 4.56 -13.29
CA GLU A 281 -16.71 3.15 -13.05
C GLU A 281 -17.88 2.50 -12.33
N ALA A 282 -18.17 1.25 -12.69
CA ALA A 282 -19.12 0.41 -12.01
C ALA A 282 -18.44 -0.94 -11.72
N ARG A 283 -18.64 -1.44 -10.52
CA ARG A 283 -18.12 -2.74 -10.08
C ARG A 283 -19.25 -3.50 -9.42
N TYR A 284 -19.26 -4.79 -9.59
CA TYR A 284 -20.17 -5.68 -8.87
C TYR A 284 -19.44 -7.00 -8.58
N GLY A 285 -19.88 -7.69 -7.56
CA GLY A 285 -19.25 -8.95 -7.18
C GLY A 285 -19.97 -9.63 -6.03
N PHE A 286 -19.53 -10.85 -5.77
CA PHE A 286 -19.93 -11.62 -4.62
C PHE A 286 -18.80 -11.65 -3.61
N PHE A 287 -19.14 -11.77 -2.34
CA PHE A 287 -18.18 -11.85 -1.25
C PHE A 287 -18.64 -12.84 -0.19
N PHE A 288 -17.73 -13.22 0.66
CA PHE A 288 -18.00 -13.95 1.88
C PHE A 288 -17.24 -13.30 3.03
N GLU A 289 -17.95 -12.98 4.10
CA GLU A 289 -17.36 -12.52 5.35
C GLU A 289 -17.82 -13.43 6.50
N GLU A 290 -16.91 -13.68 7.45
CA GLU A 290 -17.19 -14.59 8.57
C GLU A 290 -18.42 -14.15 9.38
N ILE A 291 -18.66 -12.84 9.49
CA ILE A 291 -19.75 -12.26 10.29
C ILE A 291 -21.06 -12.21 9.52
N TYR A 292 -20.98 -11.76 8.26
CA TYR A 292 -22.17 -11.44 7.46
C TYR A 292 -22.58 -12.57 6.51
N GLY A 293 -21.74 -13.62 6.38
CA GLY A 293 -22.00 -14.71 5.46
C GLY A 293 -21.75 -14.36 4.00
N PHE A 294 -22.44 -15.06 3.09
CA PHE A 294 -22.38 -14.79 1.67
C PHE A 294 -23.18 -13.55 1.32
N GLY A 295 -22.62 -12.75 0.43
CA GLY A 295 -23.25 -11.53 -0.01
C GLY A 295 -22.91 -11.15 -1.46
N ALA A 296 -23.61 -10.13 -1.93
CA ALA A 296 -23.35 -9.45 -3.19
C ALA A 296 -23.19 -7.96 -2.94
N GLN A 297 -22.38 -7.31 -3.75
CA GLN A 297 -22.15 -5.88 -3.70
C GLN A 297 -22.14 -5.27 -5.09
N ALA A 298 -22.59 -4.03 -5.17
CA ALA A 298 -22.49 -3.19 -6.35
C ALA A 298 -21.97 -1.82 -5.94
N TYR A 299 -21.13 -1.24 -6.76
CA TYR A 299 -20.52 0.06 -6.54
C TYR A 299 -20.49 0.83 -7.85
N ALA A 300 -20.87 2.11 -7.81
CA ALA A 300 -20.74 3.01 -8.94
C ALA A 300 -20.07 4.31 -8.47
N LYS A 301 -19.22 4.88 -9.32
CA LYS A 301 -18.49 6.10 -9.03
C LYS A 301 -18.33 6.94 -10.29
N HIS A 302 -18.51 8.26 -10.15
CA HIS A 302 -18.17 9.25 -11.17
C HIS A 302 -17.08 10.18 -10.63
N LYS A 303 -15.91 10.23 -11.29
CA LYS A 303 -14.69 10.88 -10.76
C LYS A 303 -14.56 12.36 -11.09
N ASN A 304 -15.37 12.89 -11.99
CA ASN A 304 -15.32 14.30 -12.40
C ASN A 304 -16.73 14.87 -12.50
N PHE A 305 -17.46 14.82 -11.39
CA PHE A 305 -18.82 15.35 -11.32
C PHE A 305 -18.76 16.89 -11.35
N PHE A 306 -19.54 17.51 -12.21
CA PHE A 306 -19.52 18.96 -12.50
C PHE A 306 -18.19 19.51 -13.09
N GLY A 307 -17.28 18.69 -13.58
CA GLY A 307 -16.04 19.15 -14.24
C GLY A 307 -14.98 19.79 -13.33
N ARG A 308 -15.15 19.72 -12.00
CA ARG A 308 -14.24 20.29 -11.00
C ARG A 308 -13.62 19.24 -10.09
N PHE A 309 -13.41 18.03 -10.63
CA PHE A 309 -12.78 16.89 -9.96
C PHE A 309 -13.56 16.33 -8.78
N ASN A 310 -14.76 16.80 -8.53
CA ASN A 310 -15.60 16.23 -7.49
C ASN A 310 -15.99 14.79 -7.88
N GLU A 311 -15.90 13.90 -6.92
CA GLU A 311 -16.30 12.52 -7.09
C GLU A 311 -17.64 12.28 -6.41
N PHE A 312 -18.49 11.53 -7.06
CA PHE A 312 -19.72 11.02 -6.46
C PHE A 312 -19.70 9.50 -6.55
N SER A 313 -20.01 8.84 -5.47
CA SER A 313 -20.03 7.37 -5.39
C SER A 313 -21.29 6.88 -4.69
N THR A 314 -21.75 5.69 -5.07
CA THR A 314 -22.79 4.96 -4.37
C THR A 314 -22.41 3.49 -4.27
N SER A 315 -22.75 2.85 -3.17
CA SER A 315 -22.59 1.41 -3.01
C SER A 315 -23.84 0.79 -2.41
N PHE A 316 -24.04 -0.45 -2.78
CA PHE A 316 -25.08 -1.31 -2.25
C PHE A 316 -24.43 -2.65 -1.89
N GLN A 317 -24.69 -3.13 -0.68
CA GLN A 317 -24.22 -4.42 -0.19
C GLN A 317 -25.40 -5.16 0.44
N ILE A 318 -25.56 -6.41 0.10
CA ILE A 318 -26.52 -7.31 0.72
C ILE A 318 -25.84 -8.64 1.07
N ALA A 319 -25.94 -9.04 2.31
CA ALA A 319 -25.41 -10.31 2.82
C ALA A 319 -26.49 -10.99 3.70
N GLN A 320 -26.19 -12.19 4.18
CA GLN A 320 -27.13 -12.95 5.03
C GLN A 320 -27.53 -12.18 6.30
N HIS A 321 -26.55 -11.43 6.87
CA HIS A 321 -26.73 -10.74 8.14
C HIS A 321 -26.45 -9.24 8.06
N LYS A 322 -26.32 -8.68 6.82
CA LYS A 322 -26.07 -7.26 6.61
C LYS A 322 -26.72 -6.74 5.34
N GLN A 323 -27.28 -5.54 5.44
CA GLN A 323 -27.70 -4.74 4.28
C GLN A 323 -27.12 -3.33 4.45
N GLU A 324 -26.47 -2.82 3.41
CA GLU A 324 -25.91 -1.48 3.44
C GLU A 324 -26.17 -0.77 2.12
N ILE A 325 -26.55 0.50 2.21
CA ILE A 325 -26.55 1.44 1.10
C ILE A 325 -25.74 2.66 1.50
N SER A 326 -24.86 3.14 0.62
CA SER A 326 -24.12 4.36 0.90
C SER A 326 -24.05 5.28 -0.30
N ALA A 327 -23.94 6.58 0.00
CA ALA A 327 -23.62 7.64 -0.95
C ALA A 327 -22.43 8.42 -0.43
N GLY A 328 -21.47 8.72 -1.31
CA GLY A 328 -20.26 9.45 -0.96
C GLY A 328 -19.97 10.57 -1.93
N TYR A 329 -19.48 11.67 -1.38
CA TYR A 329 -18.92 12.79 -2.11
C TYR A 329 -17.46 12.93 -1.76
N ALA A 330 -16.58 13.19 -2.73
CA ALA A 330 -15.21 13.51 -2.45
C ALA A 330 -14.68 14.63 -3.33
N ASN A 331 -13.83 15.46 -2.73
CA ASN A 331 -13.04 16.45 -3.43
C ASN A 331 -11.54 16.06 -3.31
N PRO A 332 -10.91 15.52 -4.36
CA PRO A 332 -9.53 15.08 -4.30
C PRO A 332 -8.52 16.23 -4.31
N LEU A 333 -8.98 17.47 -4.47
CA LEU A 333 -8.13 18.67 -4.53
C LEU A 333 -8.78 19.82 -3.74
N LEU A 334 -9.08 19.58 -2.46
CA LEU A 334 -9.92 20.46 -1.61
C LEU A 334 -9.47 21.92 -1.59
N PHE A 335 -8.17 22.17 -1.48
CA PHE A 335 -7.60 23.53 -1.45
C PHE A 335 -6.86 23.88 -2.75
N GLY A 336 -7.20 23.21 -3.85
CA GLY A 336 -6.47 23.35 -5.09
C GLY A 336 -4.98 23.00 -4.90
N THR A 337 -4.10 23.84 -5.41
CA THR A 337 -2.64 23.66 -5.31
C THR A 337 -1.99 24.62 -4.30
N ALA A 338 -2.79 25.27 -3.43
CA ALA A 338 -2.33 26.32 -2.53
C ALA A 338 -1.23 25.87 -1.55
N PHE A 339 -1.30 24.62 -1.06
CA PHE A 339 -0.32 24.08 -0.11
C PHE A 339 0.82 23.40 -0.85
N THR A 340 1.79 24.17 -1.32
CA THR A 340 2.93 23.67 -2.11
C THR A 340 3.90 22.82 -1.29
N PHE A 341 3.98 23.05 0.03
CA PHE A 341 4.80 22.24 0.95
C PHE A 341 4.29 20.81 1.17
N ILE A 342 3.01 20.54 0.84
CA ILE A 342 2.44 19.21 0.85
C ILE A 342 2.56 18.62 -0.57
N PRO A 343 3.31 17.52 -0.79
CA PRO A 343 3.58 17.01 -2.13
C PRO A 343 2.35 16.38 -2.81
N THR A 344 1.37 15.94 -2.04
CA THR A 344 0.12 15.36 -2.57
C THR A 344 -1.06 16.32 -2.45
N ALA A 345 -2.11 16.05 -3.21
CA ALA A 345 -3.37 16.77 -3.06
C ALA A 345 -4.03 16.44 -1.69
N ILE A 346 -4.68 17.45 -1.11
CA ILE A 346 -5.52 17.24 0.08
C ILE A 346 -6.89 16.78 -0.39
N ARG A 347 -7.24 15.56 -0.02
CA ARG A 347 -8.52 14.93 -0.34
C ARG A 347 -9.46 15.04 0.85
N PHE A 348 -10.65 15.53 0.60
CA PHE A 348 -11.79 15.43 1.51
C PHE A 348 -12.78 14.40 0.95
N GLU A 349 -13.30 13.54 1.80
CA GLU A 349 -14.38 12.61 1.46
C GLU A 349 -15.43 12.63 2.55
N ASP A 350 -16.69 12.71 2.18
CA ASP A 350 -17.84 12.57 3.06
C ASP A 350 -18.73 11.45 2.57
N ARG A 351 -19.17 10.58 3.46
CA ARG A 351 -19.96 9.40 3.15
C ARG A 351 -21.11 9.24 4.14
N LEU A 352 -22.30 9.13 3.59
CA LEU A 352 -23.49 8.76 4.31
C LEU A 352 -23.84 7.29 4.02
N SER A 353 -24.05 6.49 5.07
CA SER A 353 -24.42 5.07 4.96
C SER A 353 -25.62 4.76 5.82
N PHE A 354 -26.47 3.86 5.33
CA PHE A 354 -27.55 3.24 6.07
C PHE A 354 -27.27 1.75 6.17
N ASN A 355 -27.14 1.25 7.39
CA ASN A 355 -26.85 -0.16 7.68
C ASN A 355 -27.99 -0.79 8.43
N HIS A 356 -28.30 -2.02 8.07
CA HIS A 356 -29.13 -2.93 8.86
C HIS A 356 -28.30 -4.20 9.07
N GLU A 357 -28.06 -4.54 10.31
CA GLU A 357 -27.23 -5.68 10.69
C GLU A 357 -27.97 -6.58 11.69
N LYS A 358 -27.75 -7.91 11.54
CA LYS A 358 -28.17 -8.94 12.48
C LYS A 358 -26.94 -9.69 12.93
N ILE A 359 -26.47 -9.40 14.12
CA ILE A 359 -25.23 -9.97 14.66
C ILE A 359 -25.51 -10.73 15.95
N ASN A 360 -24.68 -11.72 16.22
CA ASN A 360 -24.70 -12.39 17.51
C ASN A 360 -23.74 -11.66 18.44
N PRO A 361 -24.22 -11.07 19.56
CA PRO A 361 -23.33 -10.45 20.51
C PRO A 361 -22.29 -11.45 21.04
N PRO A 362 -21.04 -11.02 21.29
CA PRO A 362 -20.02 -11.92 21.81
C PRO A 362 -20.41 -12.61 23.13
N ALA A 363 -21.06 -11.89 24.03
CA ALA A 363 -21.51 -12.40 25.33
C ALA A 363 -22.69 -13.37 25.21
N TYR A 364 -23.49 -13.25 24.17
CA TYR A 364 -24.69 -14.07 23.97
C TYR A 364 -24.72 -14.62 22.55
N PRO A 365 -23.87 -15.62 22.23
CA PRO A 365 -23.70 -16.09 20.87
C PRO A 365 -24.95 -16.72 20.25
N ASP A 366 -25.91 -17.13 21.04
CA ASP A 366 -27.18 -17.72 20.62
C ASP A 366 -28.31 -16.70 20.45
N SER A 367 -28.09 -15.45 20.86
CA SER A 367 -29.02 -14.34 20.65
C SER A 367 -28.73 -13.62 19.34
N ILE A 368 -29.75 -13.02 18.74
CA ILE A 368 -29.62 -12.18 17.56
C ILE A 368 -29.91 -10.74 17.97
N GLU A 369 -28.93 -9.89 17.81
CA GLU A 369 -29.09 -8.45 17.97
C GLU A 369 -29.38 -7.81 16.61
N GLU A 370 -30.48 -7.12 16.49
CA GLU A 370 -30.86 -6.37 15.31
C GLU A 370 -30.51 -4.89 15.50
N ARG A 371 -29.75 -4.34 14.55
CA ARG A 371 -29.21 -2.99 14.64
C ARG A 371 -29.46 -2.23 13.35
N TYR A 372 -29.98 -1.03 13.46
CA TYR A 372 -30.11 -0.06 12.37
C TYR A 372 -29.17 1.11 12.62
N GLU A 373 -28.38 1.48 11.65
CA GLU A 373 -27.42 2.56 11.79
C GLU A 373 -27.52 3.56 10.62
N VAL A 374 -27.41 4.83 10.94
CA VAL A 374 -27.14 5.90 9.98
C VAL A 374 -25.78 6.48 10.32
N ILE A 375 -24.83 6.36 9.39
CA ILE A 375 -23.44 6.76 9.61
C ILE A 375 -23.10 7.87 8.63
N ASN A 376 -22.66 9.02 9.15
CA ASN A 376 -22.00 10.04 8.37
C ASN A 376 -20.53 10.09 8.77
N ARG A 377 -19.64 9.93 7.78
CA ARG A 377 -18.20 9.91 7.98
C ARG A 377 -17.50 10.85 7.02
N GLY A 378 -16.81 11.85 7.59
CA GLY A 378 -15.94 12.76 6.87
C GLY A 378 -14.47 12.42 7.08
N ASP A 379 -13.71 12.26 6.01
CA ASP A 379 -12.27 11.96 6.02
C ASP A 379 -11.49 13.08 5.31
N LEU A 380 -10.41 13.55 5.93
CA LEU A 380 -9.41 14.43 5.32
C LEU A 380 -8.08 13.69 5.22
N THR A 381 -7.56 13.49 4.01
CA THR A 381 -6.34 12.73 3.80
C THR A 381 -5.33 13.46 2.91
N PHE A 382 -4.05 13.35 3.25
CA PHE A 382 -2.94 13.82 2.40
C PHE A 382 -1.63 13.10 2.75
N GLY A 383 -0.70 13.05 1.81
CA GLY A 383 0.67 12.58 2.06
C GLY A 383 1.56 13.75 2.48
N ILE A 384 2.18 13.65 3.64
CA ILE A 384 3.20 14.59 4.10
C ILE A 384 4.50 14.36 3.31
N THR A 385 4.82 13.10 3.09
CA THR A 385 5.91 12.63 2.20
C THR A 385 5.41 11.42 1.41
N SER A 386 6.25 10.84 0.55
CA SER A 386 5.95 9.58 -0.13
C SER A 386 5.66 8.42 0.83
N HIS A 387 6.24 8.46 2.03
CA HIS A 387 6.14 7.41 3.06
C HIS A 387 5.24 7.76 4.23
N ILE A 388 4.84 9.04 4.38
CA ILE A 388 4.07 9.49 5.54
C ILE A 388 2.72 10.03 5.06
N ARG A 389 1.64 9.41 5.54
CA ARG A 389 0.27 9.80 5.25
C ARG A 389 -0.46 10.23 6.52
N PHE A 390 -1.18 11.33 6.41
CA PHE A 390 -2.11 11.83 7.43
C PHE A 390 -3.54 11.49 7.04
N ARG A 391 -4.37 11.14 8.03
CA ARG A 391 -5.82 11.05 7.92
C ARG A 391 -6.48 11.61 9.17
N GLY A 392 -7.38 12.57 9.01
CA GLY A 392 -8.31 13.03 10.03
C GLY A 392 -9.71 12.54 9.68
N THR A 393 -10.44 11.99 10.63
CA THR A 393 -11.79 11.44 10.45
C THR A 393 -12.73 12.05 11.47
N VAL A 394 -13.94 12.39 11.02
CA VAL A 394 -15.10 12.65 11.89
C VAL A 394 -16.18 11.64 11.54
N ASP A 395 -16.65 10.88 12.53
CA ASP A 395 -17.68 9.85 12.38
C ASP A 395 -18.84 10.22 13.31
N THR A 396 -20.02 10.38 12.72
CA THR A 396 -21.27 10.59 13.45
C THR A 396 -22.19 9.44 13.11
N ARG A 397 -22.65 8.74 14.14
CA ARG A 397 -23.42 7.51 13.98
C ARG A 397 -24.66 7.53 14.87
N TYR A 398 -25.82 7.49 14.25
CA TYR A 398 -27.08 7.17 14.90
C TYR A 398 -27.24 5.64 14.90
N VAL A 399 -27.52 5.07 16.06
CA VAL A 399 -27.72 3.63 16.26
C VAL A 399 -29.08 3.43 16.95
N ASN A 400 -29.92 2.60 16.35
CA ASN A 400 -31.11 2.05 17.01
C ASN A 400 -30.84 0.54 17.18
N LYS A 401 -30.85 0.11 18.43
CA LYS A 401 -30.59 -1.25 18.86
C LYS A 401 -31.69 -1.67 19.84
N ASN A 402 -32.57 -2.59 19.43
CA ASN A 402 -33.66 -3.08 20.31
C ASN A 402 -34.47 -1.95 20.96
N ASP A 403 -34.80 -0.89 20.19
CA ASP A 403 -35.49 0.33 20.63
C ASP A 403 -34.65 1.31 21.46
N ASP A 404 -33.40 1.00 21.78
CA ASP A 404 -32.45 1.94 22.38
C ASP A 404 -31.82 2.81 21.29
N GLU A 405 -31.92 4.11 21.41
CA GLU A 405 -31.42 5.09 20.46
C GLU A 405 -30.19 5.81 21.01
N LEU A 406 -29.11 5.77 20.24
CA LEU A 406 -27.84 6.41 20.57
C LEU A 406 -27.32 7.23 19.38
N LEU A 407 -26.80 8.42 19.67
CA LEU A 407 -26.02 9.21 18.74
C LEU A 407 -24.55 9.22 19.20
N LYS A 408 -23.68 8.58 18.41
CA LYS A 408 -22.25 8.51 18.69
C LYS A 408 -21.53 9.53 17.82
N VAL A 409 -20.64 10.32 18.40
CA VAL A 409 -19.79 11.28 17.68
C VAL A 409 -18.35 11.01 18.03
N LYS A 410 -17.50 10.84 17.01
CA LYS A 410 -16.08 10.51 17.17
C LYS A 410 -15.21 11.29 16.21
N GLY A 411 -14.11 11.84 16.70
CA GLY A 411 -13.04 12.41 15.91
C GLY A 411 -11.76 11.60 16.07
N GLU A 412 -11.07 11.32 14.96
CA GLU A 412 -9.83 10.53 14.93
C GLU A 412 -8.76 11.21 14.10
N VAL A 413 -7.51 11.06 14.53
CA VAL A 413 -6.33 11.40 13.75
C VAL A 413 -5.45 10.16 13.64
N ALA A 414 -5.07 9.81 12.42
CA ALA A 414 -4.19 8.70 12.13
C ALA A 414 -2.99 9.16 11.30
N LEU A 415 -1.82 8.64 11.62
CA LEU A 415 -0.61 8.75 10.82
C LEU A 415 -0.22 7.35 10.33
N THR A 416 0.26 7.27 9.11
CA THR A 416 0.83 6.03 8.58
C THR A 416 2.24 6.33 8.08
N PHE A 417 3.22 5.65 8.64
CA PHE A 417 4.60 5.63 8.19
C PHE A 417 4.82 4.30 7.47
N ASP A 418 5.01 4.33 6.16
CA ASP A 418 5.15 3.13 5.33
C ASP A 418 6.47 3.14 4.58
N TYR A 419 7.41 2.34 5.07
CA TYR A 419 8.74 2.12 4.51
C TYR A 419 8.89 0.66 4.03
N THR A 420 7.78 0.06 3.58
CA THR A 420 7.78 -1.29 3.00
C THR A 420 8.13 -1.25 1.51
N ASP A 421 8.66 -2.35 0.99
CA ASP A 421 9.00 -2.55 -0.42
C ASP A 421 7.77 -2.71 -1.31
N ASP A 422 6.69 -3.31 -0.80
CA ASP A 422 5.42 -3.50 -1.49
C ASP A 422 4.24 -3.23 -0.54
N TYR A 423 3.20 -2.59 -1.05
CA TYR A 423 2.02 -2.26 -0.25
C TYR A 423 1.14 -3.48 0.05
N PHE A 424 0.99 -4.40 -0.92
CA PHE A 424 0.07 -5.54 -0.85
C PHE A 424 0.72 -6.81 -0.33
N ASN A 425 2.00 -7.03 -0.63
CA ASN A 425 2.74 -8.22 -0.18
C ASN A 425 4.17 -7.84 0.25
N PRO A 426 4.32 -7.11 1.35
CA PRO A 426 5.62 -6.65 1.81
C PRO A 426 6.52 -7.81 2.21
N THR A 427 7.77 -7.76 1.74
CA THR A 427 8.83 -8.73 2.05
C THR A 427 9.92 -8.12 2.91
N LYS A 428 10.02 -6.78 2.91
CA LYS A 428 11.03 -6.02 3.67
C LYS A 428 10.48 -4.66 4.07
N GLY A 429 10.91 -4.18 5.23
CA GLY A 429 10.62 -2.82 5.70
C GLY A 429 9.75 -2.78 6.95
N ILE A 430 9.29 -1.59 7.28
CA ILE A 430 8.49 -1.33 8.47
C ILE A 430 7.30 -0.45 8.12
N ARG A 431 6.14 -0.75 8.72
CA ARG A 431 4.94 0.09 8.68
C ARG A 431 4.49 0.38 10.10
N ILE A 432 4.26 1.66 10.42
CA ILE A 432 3.80 2.11 11.74
C ILE A 432 2.53 2.93 11.53
N ALA A 433 1.47 2.62 12.26
CA ALA A 433 0.17 3.26 12.10
C ALA A 433 -0.46 3.60 13.48
N PRO A 434 -0.03 4.70 14.12
CA PRO A 434 -0.69 5.23 15.31
C PRO A 434 -1.99 5.95 14.94
N THR A 435 -3.00 5.77 15.77
CA THR A 435 -4.29 6.44 15.72
C THR A 435 -4.67 6.93 17.11
N THR A 436 -5.17 8.15 17.21
CA THR A 436 -5.77 8.68 18.44
C THR A 436 -7.10 9.30 18.14
N GLY A 437 -8.04 9.18 19.06
CA GLY A 437 -9.38 9.68 18.89
C GLY A 437 -10.02 10.15 20.17
N VAL A 438 -11.07 10.93 20.00
CA VAL A 438 -11.98 11.39 21.06
C VAL A 438 -13.41 11.14 20.60
N GLY A 439 -14.25 10.68 21.50
CA GLY A 439 -15.65 10.44 21.18
C GLY A 439 -16.56 10.69 22.38
N THR A 440 -17.84 10.76 22.09
CA THR A 440 -18.90 10.88 23.09
C THR A 440 -20.18 10.23 22.58
N ASN A 441 -21.01 9.78 23.48
CA ASN A 441 -22.35 9.26 23.21
C ASN A 441 -23.41 10.24 23.74
N LEU A 442 -24.44 10.43 22.94
CA LEU A 442 -25.56 11.29 23.24
C LEU A 442 -26.85 10.45 23.15
N THR A 443 -27.87 10.80 23.94
CA THR A 443 -29.22 10.27 23.70
C THR A 443 -29.69 10.77 22.32
N ALA A 444 -30.36 9.93 21.56
CA ALA A 444 -30.86 10.31 20.24
C ALA A 444 -32.18 11.11 20.26
N SER A 445 -32.64 11.56 21.43
CA SER A 445 -33.74 12.49 21.50
C SER A 445 -33.39 13.78 20.77
N LEU A 446 -33.99 13.96 19.59
CA LEU A 446 -33.75 15.13 18.73
C LEU A 446 -34.15 16.46 19.37
N ASP A 447 -35.09 16.40 20.36
CA ASP A 447 -35.59 17.58 21.04
C ASP A 447 -34.68 18.08 22.15
N ASN A 448 -33.89 17.19 22.75
CA ASN A 448 -32.92 17.55 23.80
C ASN A 448 -31.83 16.49 23.97
N PRO A 449 -30.82 16.49 23.09
CA PRO A 449 -29.72 15.52 23.16
C PRO A 449 -28.93 15.74 24.46
N THR A 450 -28.94 14.75 25.33
CA THR A 450 -28.16 14.74 26.57
C THR A 450 -26.96 13.82 26.42
N MET A 451 -25.81 14.25 26.96
CA MET A 451 -24.62 13.42 26.98
C MET A 451 -24.83 12.22 27.90
N ILE A 452 -24.62 11.02 27.38
CA ILE A 452 -24.58 9.79 28.16
C ILE A 452 -23.13 9.53 28.50
N GLY A 453 -22.79 9.72 29.78
CA GLY A 453 -21.45 9.53 30.26
C GLY A 453 -20.43 10.60 29.87
N ASN A 454 -19.19 10.34 30.25
CA ASN A 454 -18.10 11.26 29.97
C ASN A 454 -17.52 11.03 28.55
N PRO A 455 -17.03 12.09 27.90
CA PRO A 455 -16.25 11.92 26.70
C PRO A 455 -15.06 10.98 26.95
N TYR A 456 -14.76 10.12 26.00
CA TYR A 456 -13.63 9.21 26.07
C TYR A 456 -12.54 9.60 25.08
N THR A 457 -11.30 9.32 25.44
CA THR A 457 -10.17 9.41 24.52
C THR A 457 -9.51 8.05 24.42
N TYR A 458 -8.96 7.73 23.25
CA TYR A 458 -8.24 6.50 23.06
C TYR A 458 -7.05 6.70 22.14
N THR A 459 -6.09 5.82 22.30
CA THR A 459 -4.95 5.69 21.37
C THR A 459 -4.76 4.22 21.06
N GLU A 460 -4.54 3.93 19.80
CA GLU A 460 -4.13 2.62 19.35
C GLU A 460 -3.00 2.74 18.33
N GLY A 461 -2.24 1.69 18.17
CA GLY A 461 -1.17 1.68 17.19
C GLY A 461 -0.79 0.28 16.78
N THR A 462 -0.34 0.17 15.53
CA THR A 462 0.18 -1.07 14.97
C THR A 462 1.55 -0.82 14.39
N VAL A 463 2.47 -1.73 14.67
CA VAL A 463 3.82 -1.77 14.09
C VAL A 463 3.98 -3.10 13.38
N ASN A 464 4.22 -3.05 12.07
CA ASN A 464 4.50 -4.23 11.24
C ASN A 464 5.94 -4.18 10.76
N LEU A 465 6.66 -5.29 10.94
CA LEU A 465 8.04 -5.46 10.53
C LEU A 465 8.13 -6.65 9.56
N TYR A 466 8.77 -6.42 8.42
CA TYR A 466 8.98 -7.43 7.39
C TYR A 466 10.47 -7.57 7.11
N PHE A 467 10.95 -8.81 7.01
CA PHE A 467 12.37 -9.05 6.76
C PHE A 467 12.58 -10.34 5.97
N PRO A 468 13.50 -10.30 4.99
CA PRO A 468 13.90 -11.50 4.27
C PRO A 468 14.69 -12.43 5.20
N LEU A 469 14.49 -13.73 5.04
CA LEU A 469 15.25 -14.77 5.69
C LEU A 469 16.20 -15.44 4.68
N LEU A 470 16.08 -16.76 4.51
CA LEU A 470 16.87 -17.52 3.55
C LEU A 470 16.01 -17.86 2.33
N TRP A 471 16.56 -17.73 1.13
CA TRP A 471 15.91 -18.01 -0.15
C TRP A 471 14.61 -17.20 -0.34
N THR A 472 13.47 -17.91 -0.47
CA THR A 472 12.13 -17.32 -0.64
C THR A 472 11.31 -17.32 0.65
N PHE A 473 11.99 -17.39 1.82
CA PHE A 473 11.36 -17.25 3.12
C PHE A 473 11.42 -15.82 3.61
N TYR A 474 10.31 -15.34 4.14
CA TYR A 474 10.15 -14.00 4.71
C TYR A 474 9.52 -14.09 6.09
N GLY A 475 10.02 -13.28 7.02
CA GLY A 475 9.42 -13.10 8.33
C GLY A 475 8.52 -11.87 8.33
N ALA A 476 7.39 -11.96 8.99
CA ALA A 476 6.51 -10.83 9.27
C ALA A 476 6.09 -10.85 10.75
N LEU A 477 6.24 -9.72 11.42
CA LEU A 477 5.86 -9.52 12.81
C LEU A 477 4.91 -8.32 12.88
N SER A 478 3.84 -8.44 13.65
CA SER A 478 2.93 -7.34 13.94
C SER A 478 2.70 -7.23 15.44
N GLY A 479 2.92 -6.04 15.98
CA GLY A 479 2.53 -5.69 17.34
C GLY A 479 1.46 -4.62 17.30
N SER A 480 0.34 -4.81 18.01
CA SER A 480 -0.71 -3.81 18.14
C SER A 480 -1.06 -3.62 19.62
N ALA A 481 -1.31 -2.38 19.99
CA ALA A 481 -1.77 -2.04 21.33
C ALA A 481 -2.77 -0.90 21.24
N GLY A 482 -3.71 -0.87 22.18
CA GLY A 482 -4.66 0.22 22.31
C GLY A 482 -5.12 0.40 23.74
N LYS A 483 -5.43 1.65 24.08
CA LYS A 483 -5.93 2.03 25.39
C LYS A 483 -6.97 3.15 25.30
N PHE A 484 -8.06 3.00 26.03
CA PHE A 484 -8.98 4.08 26.38
C PHE A 484 -8.54 4.72 27.69
N PHE A 485 -8.47 6.05 27.72
CA PHE A 485 -7.92 6.78 28.88
C PHE A 485 -8.98 7.22 29.90
N ASN A 486 -10.25 7.32 29.52
CA ASN A 486 -11.33 7.72 30.41
C ASN A 486 -12.27 6.55 30.65
N SER A 487 -12.26 6.02 31.86
CA SER A 487 -12.84 4.74 32.23
C SER A 487 -14.26 4.78 32.78
N ALA A 488 -15.00 5.86 32.69
CA ALA A 488 -16.35 5.86 33.16
C ALA A 488 -17.34 5.62 32.04
N LEU A 489 -17.77 4.40 31.83
CA LEU A 489 -19.09 3.96 31.39
C LEU A 489 -19.11 2.69 30.55
N GLU A 490 -20.07 1.89 30.85
CA GLU A 490 -20.70 0.81 30.15
C GLU A 490 -21.11 1.23 28.72
N ASP A 491 -20.28 1.02 27.72
CA ASP A 491 -20.67 1.31 26.36
C ASP A 491 -19.86 0.48 25.37
N ASP A 492 -20.53 -0.08 24.36
CA ASP A 492 -19.99 -0.77 23.18
C ASP A 492 -18.83 0.01 22.50
N ALA A 493 -18.74 1.31 22.73
CA ALA A 493 -17.71 2.17 22.14
C ALA A 493 -16.31 2.00 22.74
N ARG A 494 -16.18 1.38 23.90
CA ARG A 494 -14.92 1.27 24.64
C ARG A 494 -14.37 -0.14 24.74
N VAL A 495 -14.83 -1.02 23.90
CA VAL A 495 -14.42 -2.41 23.95
C VAL A 495 -13.52 -2.71 22.78
N PHE A 496 -12.27 -3.07 23.08
CA PHE A 496 -11.35 -3.62 22.09
C PHE A 496 -11.54 -5.13 22.00
N TYR A 497 -12.48 -5.57 21.17
CA TYR A 497 -12.65 -6.98 20.87
C TYR A 497 -11.49 -7.52 20.06
N GLN A 498 -11.01 -8.71 20.40
CA GLN A 498 -10.05 -9.47 19.59
C GLN A 498 -10.68 -10.80 19.11
N GLY A 499 -9.99 -11.53 18.24
CA GLY A 499 -10.48 -12.74 17.59
C GLY A 499 -10.98 -12.51 16.17
N GLY A 500 -10.92 -13.55 15.35
CA GLY A 500 -11.30 -13.54 13.93
C GLY A 500 -10.11 -13.53 12.98
N SER A 501 -10.40 -13.62 11.69
CA SER A 501 -9.41 -13.83 10.62
C SER A 501 -8.33 -12.75 10.51
N ARG A 502 -8.58 -11.54 11.02
CA ARG A 502 -7.66 -10.37 10.96
C ARG A 502 -7.07 -9.98 12.32
N SER A 503 -7.30 -10.78 13.35
CA SER A 503 -6.83 -10.51 14.71
C SER A 503 -6.12 -11.74 15.27
N VAL A 504 -6.83 -12.59 16.00
CA VAL A 504 -6.35 -13.88 16.51
C VAL A 504 -7.11 -14.98 15.79
N ARG A 505 -6.46 -15.62 14.83
CA ARG A 505 -7.05 -16.71 14.04
C ARG A 505 -7.32 -17.91 14.95
N GLY A 506 -8.34 -18.70 14.62
CA GLY A 506 -8.76 -19.83 15.47
C GLY A 506 -9.82 -19.48 16.49
N TYR A 507 -10.06 -18.20 16.75
CA TYR A 507 -11.15 -17.69 17.57
C TYR A 507 -12.27 -17.11 16.71
N ARG A 508 -13.50 -17.08 17.21
CA ARG A 508 -14.61 -16.40 16.53
C ARG A 508 -14.34 -14.90 16.47
N PHE A 509 -14.95 -14.25 15.50
CA PHE A 509 -14.89 -12.79 15.43
C PHE A 509 -15.40 -12.16 16.71
N ARG A 510 -14.63 -11.22 17.30
CA ARG A 510 -14.93 -10.51 18.54
C ARG A 510 -15.17 -11.41 19.77
N SER A 511 -14.67 -12.63 19.79
CA SER A 511 -14.88 -13.56 20.90
C SER A 511 -13.88 -13.43 22.06
N ILE A 512 -12.85 -12.62 21.92
CA ILE A 512 -11.86 -12.35 22.97
C ILE A 512 -12.15 -10.95 23.51
N TYR A 513 -12.68 -10.90 24.73
CA TYR A 513 -13.05 -9.69 25.47
C TYR A 513 -12.97 -9.96 26.98
N ALA A 514 -12.86 -8.92 27.79
CA ALA A 514 -12.95 -9.07 29.24
C ALA A 514 -14.38 -9.43 29.63
N SER A 515 -14.53 -10.42 30.47
CA SER A 515 -15.81 -10.88 31.00
C SER A 515 -15.75 -11.03 32.53
N TYR A 516 -16.86 -10.84 33.17
CA TYR A 516 -17.01 -11.10 34.62
C TYR A 516 -18.26 -11.92 34.89
N GLU A 517 -18.19 -12.75 35.91
CA GLU A 517 -19.32 -13.55 36.36
C GLU A 517 -20.17 -12.73 37.37
N SER A 518 -21.47 -12.74 37.18
CA SER A 518 -22.45 -12.25 38.16
C SER A 518 -23.54 -13.28 38.37
N LEU A 519 -24.30 -13.17 39.45
CA LEU A 519 -25.49 -13.97 39.67
C LEU A 519 -26.71 -13.20 39.15
N ASP A 520 -27.61 -13.89 38.46
CA ASP A 520 -28.90 -13.33 38.10
C ASP A 520 -29.88 -13.32 39.28
N ASP A 521 -31.09 -12.84 39.05
CA ASP A 521 -32.14 -12.78 40.10
C ASP A 521 -32.61 -14.17 40.58
N GLU A 522 -32.28 -15.23 39.82
CA GLU A 522 -32.59 -16.63 40.16
C GLU A 522 -31.41 -17.34 40.84
N GLY A 523 -30.25 -16.64 40.97
CA GLY A 523 -29.02 -17.15 41.58
C GLY A 523 -28.18 -18.00 40.66
N GLU A 524 -28.42 -18.01 39.34
CA GLU A 524 -27.61 -18.65 38.36
C GLU A 524 -26.44 -17.73 37.94
N THR A 525 -25.28 -18.34 37.66
CA THR A 525 -24.09 -17.60 37.21
C THR A 525 -24.27 -17.18 35.76
N ILE A 526 -24.28 -15.89 35.53
CA ILE A 526 -24.26 -15.29 34.17
C ILE A 526 -22.92 -14.64 33.90
N ILE A 527 -22.45 -14.79 32.66
CA ILE A 527 -21.21 -14.16 32.18
C ILE A 527 -21.58 -12.86 31.47
N ASN A 528 -21.12 -11.76 32.03
CA ASN A 528 -21.31 -10.43 31.45
C ASN A 528 -20.08 -9.99 30.67
N THR A 529 -20.29 -9.19 29.64
CA THR A 529 -19.19 -8.53 28.93
C THR A 529 -18.65 -7.41 29.80
N GLY A 530 -17.39 -7.52 30.21
CA GLY A 530 -16.67 -6.46 30.90
C GLY A 530 -16.20 -5.38 29.94
N LEU A 531 -15.82 -4.22 30.52
CA LEU A 531 -15.08 -3.22 29.73
C LEU A 531 -13.74 -3.80 29.30
N THR A 532 -13.35 -3.54 28.07
CA THR A 532 -12.05 -3.96 27.53
C THR A 532 -11.29 -2.70 27.05
N PRO A 533 -10.87 -1.81 27.97
CA PRO A 533 -10.26 -0.54 27.61
C PRO A 533 -8.82 -0.70 27.13
N ILE A 534 -8.20 -1.86 27.34
CA ILE A 534 -6.81 -2.10 26.98
C ILE A 534 -6.69 -3.42 26.22
N TYR A 535 -5.93 -3.41 25.14
CA TYR A 535 -5.53 -4.64 24.46
C TYR A 535 -4.07 -4.62 24.06
N LEU A 536 -3.48 -5.80 24.01
CA LEU A 536 -2.21 -6.10 23.40
C LEU A 536 -2.40 -7.25 22.41
N ARG A 537 -1.81 -7.16 21.23
CA ARG A 537 -1.83 -8.21 20.23
C ARG A 537 -0.46 -8.36 19.58
N PHE A 538 -0.08 -9.58 19.37
CA PHE A 538 1.13 -9.95 18.64
C PHE A 538 0.79 -11.02 17.61
N ASN A 539 1.23 -10.82 16.38
CA ASN A 539 1.08 -11.77 15.30
C ASN A 539 2.47 -12.01 14.66
N GLN A 540 2.80 -13.25 14.41
CA GLN A 540 4.01 -13.66 13.71
C GLN A 540 3.62 -14.52 12.52
N GLU A 541 4.26 -14.29 11.37
CA GLU A 541 4.16 -15.16 10.21
C GLU A 541 5.55 -15.50 9.67
N LEU A 542 5.74 -16.77 9.35
CA LEU A 542 6.82 -17.25 8.50
C LEU A 542 6.22 -17.58 7.15
N ARG A 543 6.58 -16.81 6.13
CA ARG A 543 6.03 -16.88 4.78
C ARG A 543 7.05 -17.53 3.86
N TRP A 544 6.63 -18.58 3.16
CA TRP A 544 7.43 -19.25 2.14
C TRP A 544 6.77 -19.09 0.78
N THR A 545 7.34 -18.26 -0.08
CA THR A 545 6.93 -18.14 -1.48
C THR A 545 7.53 -19.29 -2.26
N LEU A 546 6.70 -20.04 -2.99
CA LEU A 546 7.16 -21.22 -3.70
C LEU A 546 8.13 -20.83 -4.84
N PRO A 547 9.31 -21.46 -4.92
CA PRO A 547 10.38 -21.01 -5.82
C PRO A 547 10.17 -21.36 -7.30
N TRP A 548 9.19 -22.25 -7.61
CA TRP A 548 8.91 -22.69 -8.96
C TRP A 548 8.20 -21.61 -9.77
N LYS A 549 8.57 -21.38 -11.03
CA LYS A 549 7.99 -20.35 -11.91
C LYS A 549 6.46 -20.43 -11.98
N SER A 550 5.90 -21.63 -12.11
CA SER A 550 4.44 -21.87 -12.12
C SER A 550 3.76 -21.61 -10.77
N ALA A 551 4.51 -21.59 -9.70
CA ALA A 551 3.99 -21.48 -8.33
C ALA A 551 4.42 -20.20 -7.61
N LYS A 552 5.09 -19.25 -8.26
CA LYS A 552 5.56 -17.96 -7.66
C LYS A 552 4.44 -17.13 -7.01
N ARG A 553 3.19 -17.34 -7.42
CA ARG A 553 2.01 -16.68 -6.84
C ARG A 553 1.48 -17.38 -5.59
N TRP A 554 2.02 -18.54 -5.25
CA TRP A 554 1.61 -19.31 -4.09
C TRP A 554 2.60 -19.11 -2.94
N GLN A 555 2.05 -18.97 -1.76
CA GLN A 555 2.81 -18.82 -0.53
C GLN A 555 2.21 -19.72 0.55
N ILE A 556 3.06 -20.44 1.25
CA ILE A 556 2.70 -21.20 2.46
C ILE A 556 3.11 -20.37 3.66
N VAL A 557 2.23 -20.29 4.64
CA VAL A 557 2.44 -19.46 5.84
C VAL A 557 2.25 -20.31 7.07
N GLN A 558 3.23 -20.30 7.95
CA GLN A 558 3.08 -20.70 9.35
C GLN A 558 2.87 -19.44 10.16
N PHE A 559 1.95 -19.46 11.11
CA PHE A 559 1.68 -18.29 11.93
C PHE A 559 1.47 -18.65 13.40
N PHE A 560 1.74 -17.65 14.25
CA PHE A 560 1.40 -17.62 15.66
C PHE A 560 0.72 -16.29 15.95
N ASP A 561 -0.47 -16.32 16.56
CA ASP A 561 -1.21 -15.14 16.98
C ASP A 561 -1.41 -15.20 18.49
N TRP A 562 -1.28 -14.06 19.13
CA TRP A 562 -1.49 -13.90 20.56
C TRP A 562 -2.19 -12.58 20.82
N ALA A 563 -3.16 -12.58 21.76
CA ALA A 563 -3.76 -11.36 22.26
C ALA A 563 -4.05 -11.46 23.76
N LYS A 564 -4.06 -10.31 24.39
CA LYS A 564 -4.50 -10.11 25.75
C LYS A 564 -5.39 -8.88 25.80
N VAL A 565 -6.52 -9.00 26.44
CA VAL A 565 -7.48 -7.91 26.73
C VAL A 565 -7.53 -7.71 28.23
N MET A 566 -7.67 -6.47 28.67
CA MET A 566 -7.59 -6.11 30.09
C MET A 566 -8.62 -5.02 30.38
N ASP A 567 -9.18 -5.01 31.57
CA ASP A 567 -10.06 -3.95 32.06
C ASP A 567 -9.28 -2.90 32.87
N GLU A 568 -8.18 -3.27 33.53
CA GLU A 568 -7.30 -2.38 34.28
C GLU A 568 -5.81 -2.62 33.93
N GLU A 569 -4.94 -1.64 34.23
CA GLU A 569 -3.50 -1.74 33.95
C GLU A 569 -2.80 -2.81 34.80
N ASP A 570 -3.28 -3.00 36.03
CA ASP A 570 -2.68 -3.94 36.98
C ASP A 570 -2.90 -5.41 36.60
N ASP A 571 -3.85 -5.69 35.70
CA ASP A 571 -4.18 -7.02 35.23
C ASP A 571 -3.25 -7.58 34.15
N VAL A 572 -2.19 -6.86 33.79
CA VAL A 572 -1.22 -7.32 32.78
C VAL A 572 -0.67 -8.72 33.11
N TYR A 573 -0.53 -9.05 34.38
CA TYR A 573 -0.05 -10.35 34.85
C TYR A 573 -1.14 -11.31 35.31
N ALA A 574 -2.34 -10.84 35.59
CA ALA A 574 -3.40 -11.62 36.21
C ALA A 574 -4.36 -12.28 35.24
N MET A 575 -4.70 -11.58 34.12
CA MET A 575 -5.67 -12.11 33.16
C MET A 575 -5.05 -13.15 32.21
N GLU A 576 -5.84 -14.13 31.83
CA GLU A 576 -5.46 -15.11 30.81
C GLU A 576 -5.27 -14.45 29.44
N SER A 577 -4.33 -14.96 28.68
CA SER A 577 -4.09 -14.56 27.29
C SER A 577 -4.57 -15.62 26.33
N ASP A 578 -5.02 -15.21 25.17
CA ASP A 578 -5.47 -16.07 24.10
C ASP A 578 -4.39 -16.22 23.02
N ALA A 579 -4.14 -17.44 22.59
CA ALA A 579 -3.13 -17.72 21.57
C ALA A 579 -3.62 -18.78 20.58
N SER A 580 -3.08 -18.68 19.37
CA SER A 580 -3.30 -19.67 18.33
C SER A 580 -2.06 -19.90 17.48
N LEU A 581 -1.97 -21.09 16.92
CA LEU A 581 -0.91 -21.51 16.00
C LEU A 581 -1.56 -22.13 14.78
N GLY A 582 -1.03 -21.89 13.59
CA GLY A 582 -1.64 -22.47 12.41
C GLY A 582 -0.80 -22.43 11.15
N LEU A 583 -1.41 -22.96 10.10
CA LEU A 583 -0.85 -22.99 8.76
C LEU A 583 -1.85 -22.37 7.79
N GLY A 584 -1.34 -21.70 6.77
CA GLY A 584 -2.15 -21.08 5.75
C GLY A 584 -1.55 -21.16 4.36
N ILE A 585 -2.40 -20.97 3.38
CA ILE A 585 -2.04 -20.87 1.98
C ILE A 585 -2.49 -19.52 1.48
N ARG A 586 -1.61 -18.86 0.72
CA ARG A 586 -1.86 -17.58 0.04
C ARG A 586 -1.74 -17.78 -1.45
N TYR A 587 -2.61 -17.10 -2.20
CA TYR A 587 -2.48 -16.95 -3.64
C TYR A 587 -2.52 -15.48 -4.01
N HIS A 588 -1.42 -14.95 -4.53
CA HIS A 588 -1.30 -13.56 -4.93
C HIS A 588 -1.73 -13.37 -6.38
N TRP A 589 -2.82 -12.64 -6.60
CA TRP A 589 -3.32 -12.31 -7.93
C TRP A 589 -3.34 -10.80 -8.12
N GLN A 590 -2.34 -10.28 -8.83
CA GLN A 590 -2.15 -8.84 -9.04
C GLN A 590 -2.16 -8.05 -7.72
N PHE A 591 -3.25 -7.36 -7.42
CA PHE A 591 -3.47 -6.54 -6.22
C PHE A 591 -4.32 -7.24 -5.15
N LEU A 592 -4.68 -8.50 -5.33
CA LEU A 592 -5.54 -9.25 -4.43
C LEU A 592 -4.82 -10.50 -3.90
N THR A 593 -4.93 -10.75 -2.61
CA THR A 593 -4.41 -11.96 -1.98
C THR A 593 -5.56 -12.80 -1.46
N PHE A 594 -5.70 -14.01 -1.98
CA PHE A 594 -6.59 -15.03 -1.44
C PHE A 594 -5.89 -15.73 -0.29
N ARG A 595 -6.54 -15.82 0.85
CA ARG A 595 -6.00 -16.39 2.07
C ARG A 595 -6.93 -17.48 2.61
N LEU A 596 -6.35 -18.64 2.90
CA LEU A 596 -7.02 -19.73 3.59
C LEU A 596 -6.11 -20.21 4.71
N ASP A 597 -6.52 -20.01 5.94
CA ASP A 597 -5.80 -20.39 7.14
C ASP A 597 -6.56 -21.46 7.90
N TYR A 598 -5.83 -22.37 8.56
CA TYR A 598 -6.35 -23.25 9.59
C TYR A 598 -5.57 -23.01 10.87
N ALA A 599 -6.26 -22.61 11.94
CA ALA A 599 -5.67 -22.24 13.21
C ALA A 599 -6.15 -23.14 14.35
N PHE A 600 -5.21 -23.58 15.17
CA PHE A 600 -5.44 -24.25 16.45
C PHE A 600 -5.39 -23.18 17.56
N ASN A 601 -6.34 -23.19 18.47
CA ASN A 601 -6.36 -22.26 19.61
C ASN A 601 -5.85 -22.94 20.90
N LYS A 602 -5.74 -22.18 22.01
CA LYS A 602 -5.20 -22.69 23.28
C LYS A 602 -6.04 -23.84 23.90
N ASN A 603 -7.31 -23.91 23.56
CA ASN A 603 -8.21 -24.95 24.07
C ASN A 603 -8.00 -26.32 23.39
N PHE A 604 -6.99 -26.42 22.52
CA PHE A 604 -6.66 -27.65 21.83
C PHE A 604 -6.31 -28.79 22.79
N SER A 605 -5.70 -28.51 23.96
CA SER A 605 -5.31 -29.51 24.96
C SER A 605 -6.47 -29.99 25.83
N ASP A 606 -7.48 -29.12 26.07
CA ASP A 606 -8.59 -29.36 27.00
C ASP A 606 -9.88 -29.77 26.27
N HIS A 607 -9.74 -30.11 24.99
CA HIS A 607 -10.86 -30.23 24.09
C HIS A 607 -11.63 -31.56 24.25
N ASP A 608 -12.95 -31.43 24.39
CA ASP A 608 -13.85 -32.57 24.27
C ASP A 608 -13.99 -32.97 22.80
N TRP A 609 -13.44 -34.13 22.45
CA TRP A 609 -13.46 -34.74 21.12
C TRP A 609 -14.86 -34.99 20.55
N THR A 610 -15.89 -34.79 21.35
CA THR A 610 -17.30 -34.91 20.94
C THR A 610 -17.84 -33.63 20.28
N GLU A 611 -17.20 -32.47 20.46
CA GLU A 611 -17.60 -31.26 19.77
C GLU A 611 -17.14 -31.23 18.30
N LYS A 612 -18.08 -30.93 17.42
CA LYS A 612 -17.99 -31.14 15.97
C LYS A 612 -16.79 -30.47 15.25
N PHE A 613 -16.10 -29.46 15.83
CA PHE A 613 -15.02 -28.70 15.20
C PHE A 613 -13.98 -28.15 16.20
N GLY A 614 -13.70 -28.86 17.24
CA GLY A 614 -12.97 -28.37 18.37
C GLY A 614 -11.45 -28.21 18.25
N TRP A 615 -10.84 -28.67 17.20
CA TRP A 615 -9.39 -28.65 17.04
C TRP A 615 -8.85 -27.34 16.52
N GLY A 616 -9.71 -26.50 15.93
CA GLY A 616 -9.33 -25.27 15.30
C GLY A 616 -10.38 -24.79 14.29
N ARG A 617 -10.10 -23.67 13.66
CA ARG A 617 -11.01 -23.01 12.73
C ARG A 617 -10.33 -22.70 11.41
N PHE A 618 -11.10 -22.81 10.34
CA PHE A 618 -10.74 -22.22 9.06
C PHE A 618 -11.05 -20.73 9.06
N ALA A 619 -10.11 -19.94 8.57
CA ALA A 619 -10.30 -18.51 8.28
C ALA A 619 -10.03 -18.30 6.79
N PHE A 620 -10.97 -17.66 6.12
CA PHE A 620 -10.85 -17.25 4.72
C PHE A 620 -10.89 -15.73 4.65
N ASP A 621 -10.03 -15.13 3.85
CA ASP A 621 -10.02 -13.68 3.63
C ASP A 621 -9.45 -13.34 2.25
N LEU A 622 -9.72 -12.14 1.78
CA LEU A 622 -9.24 -11.59 0.51
C LEU A 622 -8.22 -10.46 0.74
N SER A 623 -7.34 -10.60 1.72
CA SER A 623 -6.30 -9.62 2.06
C SER A 623 -5.15 -10.27 2.81
N GLN A 624 -4.06 -9.54 3.05
CA GLN A 624 -3.06 -9.94 4.04
C GLN A 624 -3.62 -9.77 5.46
N THR A 625 -3.02 -10.48 6.43
CA THR A 625 -3.42 -10.39 7.84
C THR A 625 -3.03 -9.03 8.42
N PHE A 626 -1.86 -8.52 8.04
CA PHE A 626 -1.29 -7.25 8.49
C PHE A 626 -0.23 -6.75 7.50
#